data_c8f1766ef07a3091f54e02fd79d4f32e
#
_entry.id   c8f1766ef07a3091f54e02fd79d4f32e
#
_cell.length_a   1.000
_cell.length_b   1.000
_cell.length_c   1.000
_cell.angle_alpha   90.00
_cell.angle_beta   90.00
_cell.angle_gamma   90.00
#
_symmetry.space_group_name_H-M   'P 1'
#
loop_
_entity.id
_entity.type
_entity.pdbx_description
1 polymer ?
#
loop_
_entity_poly.entity_id
_entity_poly.type
_entity_poly.pdbx_seq_one_letter_code
_entity_poly.pdbx_strand_id
1 'polypeptide(L)'
;MDLASRKIVGWSMSERMKADLVCEALKSAYWRRKPAAGLIMHSDRGSQYAGESHRQLIKDYRMIQSMSTRGNCWDNAAMESFFKTLKVERVHQLRYQTRAQAKLDIVNWIEGFYNQRRMHSSIGYQTPVDAERSLMAA
;
A
#
# COMPACT_ATOMS: atom_id res chain seq x y z
N MET A 1 0.46 -2.37 0.41
CA MET A 1 0.16 -2.82 1.79
C MET A 1 0.45 -4.29 1.94
N ASP A 2 1.12 -4.68 3.00
CA ASP A 2 1.20 -6.08 3.44
C ASP A 2 -0.13 -6.42 4.13
N LEU A 3 -0.87 -7.39 3.59
CA LEU A 3 -2.21 -7.70 4.11
C LEU A 3 -2.20 -8.40 5.46
N ALA A 4 -1.13 -9.11 5.79
CA ALA A 4 -1.02 -9.81 7.07
C ALA A 4 -0.80 -8.86 8.24
N SER A 5 0.08 -7.88 8.08
CA SER A 5 0.42 -6.89 9.12
C SER A 5 -0.31 -5.56 8.96
N ARG A 6 -0.93 -5.30 7.82
CA ARG A 6 -1.50 -4.01 7.44
C ARG A 6 -0.47 -2.90 7.27
N LYS A 7 0.80 -3.23 7.26
CA LYS A 7 1.88 -2.25 7.07
C LYS A 7 1.90 -1.72 5.64
N ILE A 8 2.05 -0.41 5.50
CA ILE A 8 2.30 0.19 4.20
C ILE A 8 3.79 0.03 3.90
N VAL A 9 4.09 -0.76 2.89
CA VAL A 9 5.46 -1.17 2.55
C VAL A 9 6.05 -0.41 1.36
N GLY A 10 5.22 0.30 0.61
CA GLY A 10 5.66 1.14 -0.50
C GLY A 10 4.53 2.04 -0.97
N TRP A 11 4.87 3.18 -1.52
CA TRP A 11 3.93 4.14 -2.08
C TRP A 11 4.56 4.97 -3.18
N SER A 12 3.72 5.63 -3.93
CA SER A 12 4.10 6.65 -4.89
C SER A 12 3.00 7.71 -4.94
N MET A 13 3.39 8.95 -5.20
CA MET A 13 2.46 10.07 -5.30
C MET A 13 2.72 10.83 -6.59
N SER A 14 1.65 11.08 -7.34
CA SER A 14 1.70 11.82 -8.60
C SER A 14 0.39 12.59 -8.79
N GLU A 15 0.45 13.63 -9.63
CA GLU A 15 -0.73 14.39 -10.03
C GLU A 15 -1.68 13.61 -10.93
N ARG A 16 -1.17 12.57 -11.60
CA ARG A 16 -1.92 11.77 -12.58
C ARG A 16 -1.84 10.30 -12.24
N MET A 17 -2.98 9.62 -12.38
CA MET A 17 -3.08 8.18 -12.24
C MET A 17 -2.61 7.49 -13.52
N LYS A 18 -1.32 7.29 -13.67
CA LYS A 18 -0.69 6.59 -14.81
C LYS A 18 -0.13 5.24 -14.38
N ALA A 19 0.15 4.37 -15.35
CA ALA A 19 0.80 3.09 -15.11
C ALA A 19 2.11 3.24 -14.32
N ASP A 20 2.87 4.30 -14.58
CA ASP A 20 4.12 4.59 -13.87
C ASP A 20 3.93 4.77 -12.36
N LEU A 21 2.79 5.32 -11.93
CA LEU A 21 2.49 5.53 -10.51
C LEU A 21 2.48 4.20 -9.75
N VAL A 22 1.77 3.20 -10.27
CA VAL A 22 1.69 1.88 -9.62
C VAL A 22 3.00 1.10 -9.74
N CYS A 23 3.72 1.26 -10.84
CA CYS A 23 5.05 0.66 -11.01
C CYS A 23 6.05 1.23 -10.00
N GLU A 24 6.07 2.53 -9.78
CA GLU A 24 6.95 3.16 -8.78
C GLU A 24 6.62 2.72 -7.36
N ALA A 25 5.34 2.60 -7.01
CA ALA A 25 4.93 2.08 -5.71
C ALA A 25 5.39 0.64 -5.51
N LEU A 26 5.26 -0.21 -6.52
CA LEU A 26 5.70 -1.61 -6.49
C LEU A 26 7.23 -1.72 -6.36
N LYS A 27 7.97 -0.93 -7.12
CA LYS A 27 9.44 -0.86 -7.02
C LYS A 27 9.88 -0.45 -5.61
N SER A 28 9.25 0.58 -5.04
CA SER A 28 9.52 1.03 -3.67
C SER A 28 9.32 -0.11 -2.65
N ALA A 29 8.22 -0.81 -2.74
CA ALA A 29 7.92 -1.93 -1.87
C ALA A 29 8.92 -3.08 -2.03
N TYR A 30 9.23 -3.46 -3.26
CA TYR A 30 10.15 -4.55 -3.57
C TYR A 30 11.55 -4.29 -3.00
N TRP A 31 12.12 -3.12 -3.26
CA TRP A 31 13.47 -2.80 -2.80
C TRP A 31 13.60 -2.64 -1.29
N ARG A 32 12.53 -2.25 -0.62
CA ARG A 32 12.49 -2.19 0.85
C ARG A 32 12.38 -3.57 1.49
N ARG A 33 11.64 -4.47 0.87
CA ARG A 33 11.27 -5.76 1.46
C ARG A 33 12.09 -6.92 0.92
N LYS A 34 12.53 -6.85 -0.32
CA LYS A 34 13.24 -7.91 -1.04
C LYS A 34 12.61 -9.28 -0.80
N PRO A 35 11.33 -9.46 -1.13
CA PRO A 35 10.60 -10.68 -0.83
C PRO A 35 11.13 -11.85 -1.64
N ALA A 36 10.96 -13.06 -1.11
CA ALA A 36 11.24 -14.28 -1.85
C ALA A 36 10.29 -14.43 -3.04
N ALA A 37 10.67 -15.22 -4.03
CA ALA A 37 9.82 -15.54 -5.18
C ALA A 37 8.50 -16.17 -4.73
N GLY A 38 7.42 -15.86 -5.47
CA GLY A 38 6.10 -16.40 -5.19
C GLY A 38 5.18 -15.52 -4.35
N LEU A 39 5.64 -14.33 -3.96
CA LEU A 39 4.77 -13.37 -3.28
C LEU A 39 3.60 -13.00 -4.17
N ILE A 40 2.39 -13.02 -3.63
CA ILE A 40 1.18 -12.62 -4.36
C ILE A 40 1.04 -11.10 -4.30
N MET A 41 0.98 -10.46 -5.47
CA MET A 41 0.66 -9.04 -5.60
C MET A 41 -0.79 -8.91 -6.06
N HIS A 42 -1.66 -8.49 -5.14
CA HIS A 42 -3.09 -8.33 -5.41
C HIS A 42 -3.44 -6.87 -5.70
N SER A 43 -4.30 -6.66 -6.69
CA SER A 43 -4.83 -5.33 -7.05
C SER A 43 -6.27 -5.42 -7.51
N ASP A 44 -6.92 -4.27 -7.69
CA ASP A 44 -8.16 -4.20 -8.45
C ASP A 44 -7.88 -4.36 -9.96
N ARG A 45 -8.92 -4.26 -10.79
CA ARG A 45 -8.82 -4.37 -12.25
C ARG A 45 -8.58 -3.04 -12.95
N GLY A 46 -8.06 -2.04 -12.24
CA GLY A 46 -7.69 -0.77 -12.86
C GLY A 46 -6.73 -0.96 -14.01
N SER A 47 -6.88 -0.16 -15.06
CA SER A 47 -6.05 -0.27 -16.28
C SER A 47 -4.55 -0.15 -16.01
N GLN A 48 -4.16 0.63 -14.99
CA GLN A 48 -2.76 0.81 -14.58
C GLN A 48 -2.12 -0.50 -14.08
N TYR A 49 -2.90 -1.40 -13.47
CA TYR A 49 -2.43 -2.71 -13.01
C TYR A 49 -2.49 -3.79 -14.09
N ALA A 50 -3.37 -3.62 -15.06
CA ALA A 50 -3.48 -4.53 -16.21
C ALA A 50 -2.48 -4.20 -17.30
N GLY A 51 -1.77 -3.06 -17.22
CA GLY A 51 -0.80 -2.61 -18.22
C GLY A 51 0.42 -3.51 -18.31
N GLU A 52 1.06 -3.48 -19.47
CA GLU A 52 2.23 -4.32 -19.76
C GLU A 52 3.42 -4.02 -18.83
N SER A 53 3.69 -2.75 -18.55
CA SER A 53 4.78 -2.34 -17.65
C SER A 53 4.66 -2.94 -16.27
N HIS A 54 3.45 -2.94 -15.70
CA HIS A 54 3.19 -3.52 -14.39
C HIS A 54 3.32 -5.05 -14.42
N ARG A 55 2.79 -5.69 -15.45
CA ARG A 55 2.92 -7.14 -15.64
C ARG A 55 4.37 -7.57 -15.77
N GLN A 56 5.17 -6.81 -16.50
CA GLN A 56 6.60 -7.10 -16.67
C GLN A 56 7.35 -7.01 -15.35
N LEU A 57 7.06 -5.99 -14.52
CA LEU A 57 7.63 -5.86 -13.18
C LEU A 57 7.27 -7.04 -12.28
N ILE A 58 6.01 -7.46 -12.29
CA ILE A 58 5.53 -8.63 -11.53
C ILE A 58 6.34 -9.86 -11.92
N LYS A 59 6.56 -10.06 -13.21
CA LYS A 59 7.36 -11.17 -13.74
C LYS A 59 8.83 -11.07 -13.33
N ASP A 60 9.43 -9.88 -13.49
CA ASP A 60 10.83 -9.63 -13.15
C ASP A 60 11.11 -9.87 -11.66
N TYR A 61 10.16 -9.51 -10.81
CA TYR A 61 10.25 -9.70 -9.37
C TYR A 61 9.79 -11.09 -8.91
N ARG A 62 9.45 -11.97 -9.84
CA ARG A 62 9.00 -13.34 -9.56
C ARG A 62 7.80 -13.39 -8.62
N MET A 63 6.92 -12.43 -8.76
CA MET A 63 5.65 -12.37 -8.03
C MET A 63 4.55 -13.05 -8.81
N ILE A 64 3.44 -13.34 -8.12
CA ILE A 64 2.21 -13.87 -8.71
C ILE A 64 1.19 -12.74 -8.75
N GLN A 65 0.72 -12.39 -9.93
CA GLN A 65 -0.31 -11.38 -10.07
C GLN A 65 -1.68 -11.95 -9.72
N SER A 66 -2.40 -11.22 -8.87
CA SER A 66 -3.79 -11.51 -8.52
C SER A 66 -4.62 -10.24 -8.70
N MET A 67 -5.77 -10.36 -9.32
CA MET A 67 -6.70 -9.26 -9.52
C MET A 67 -8.05 -9.58 -8.92
N SER A 68 -8.74 -8.55 -8.39
CA SER A 68 -10.09 -8.68 -7.86
C SER A 68 -11.03 -9.29 -8.88
N THR A 69 -11.97 -10.10 -8.41
CA THR A 69 -13.09 -10.55 -9.22
C THR A 69 -13.94 -9.34 -9.63
N ARG A 70 -14.37 -9.32 -10.88
CA ARG A 70 -15.19 -8.23 -11.41
C ARG A 70 -16.45 -8.04 -10.56
N GLY A 71 -16.65 -6.81 -10.07
CA GLY A 71 -17.80 -6.45 -9.24
C GLY A 71 -17.71 -6.90 -7.78
N ASN A 72 -16.60 -7.48 -7.33
CA ASN A 72 -16.41 -7.88 -5.93
C ASN A 72 -15.60 -6.81 -5.17
N CYS A 73 -16.30 -5.96 -4.41
CA CYS A 73 -15.67 -4.90 -3.63
C CYS A 73 -14.94 -5.40 -2.38
N TRP A 74 -15.22 -6.59 -1.87
CA TRP A 74 -14.59 -7.15 -0.68
C TRP A 74 -13.11 -7.47 -0.89
N ASP A 75 -12.72 -7.79 -2.13
CA ASP A 75 -11.33 -8.13 -2.46
C ASP A 75 -10.33 -7.01 -2.20
N ASN A 76 -10.81 -5.75 -2.11
CA ASN A 76 -9.96 -4.57 -1.94
C ASN A 76 -10.23 -3.83 -0.63
N ALA A 77 -10.99 -4.42 0.29
CA ALA A 77 -11.45 -3.75 1.51
C ALA A 77 -10.31 -3.21 2.38
N ALA A 78 -9.18 -3.90 2.46
CA ALA A 78 -8.04 -3.45 3.25
C ALA A 78 -7.44 -2.15 2.73
N MET A 79 -7.26 -2.02 1.42
CA MET A 79 -6.75 -0.79 0.81
C MET A 79 -7.76 0.35 0.86
N GLU A 80 -9.03 0.07 0.65
CA GLU A 80 -10.10 1.07 0.79
C GLU A 80 -10.15 1.62 2.23
N SER A 81 -10.01 0.75 3.22
CA SER A 81 -9.93 1.13 4.63
C SER A 81 -8.73 2.05 4.90
N PHE A 82 -7.56 1.74 4.34
CA PHE A 82 -6.38 2.59 4.46
C PHE A 82 -6.63 3.99 3.90
N PHE A 83 -7.14 4.09 2.68
CA PHE A 83 -7.38 5.38 2.05
C PHE A 83 -8.46 6.20 2.79
N LYS A 84 -9.49 5.55 3.28
CA LYS A 84 -10.50 6.20 4.12
C LYS A 84 -9.86 6.77 5.41
N THR A 85 -9.03 5.99 6.06
CA THR A 85 -8.31 6.40 7.27
C THR A 85 -7.39 7.59 7.01
N LEU A 86 -6.60 7.54 5.93
CA LEU A 86 -5.73 8.64 5.53
C LEU A 86 -6.52 9.93 5.30
N LYS A 87 -7.61 9.84 4.55
CA LYS A 87 -8.45 11.01 4.24
C LYS A 87 -9.09 11.59 5.49
N VAL A 88 -9.77 10.76 6.28
CA VAL A 88 -10.56 11.21 7.43
C VAL A 88 -9.67 11.63 8.59
N GLU A 89 -8.65 10.86 8.91
CA GLU A 89 -7.82 11.11 10.09
C GLU A 89 -6.72 12.16 9.83
N ARG A 90 -6.34 12.39 8.58
CA ARG A 90 -5.25 13.32 8.28
C ARG A 90 -5.58 14.37 7.22
N VAL A 91 -5.81 13.96 5.99
CA VAL A 91 -5.90 14.90 4.84
C VAL A 91 -7.03 15.92 5.01
N HIS A 92 -8.22 15.48 5.44
CA HIS A 92 -9.37 16.35 5.63
C HIS A 92 -9.25 17.25 6.88
N GLN A 93 -8.31 16.98 7.77
CA GLN A 93 -8.09 17.78 8.98
C GLN A 93 -7.16 18.97 8.73
N LEU A 94 -6.50 19.04 7.61
CA LEU A 94 -5.47 20.02 7.31
C LEU A 94 -5.75 20.74 5.99
N ARG A 95 -5.18 21.95 5.88
CA ARG A 95 -5.11 22.70 4.62
C ARG A 95 -3.64 22.82 4.23
N TYR A 96 -3.30 22.21 3.09
CA TYR A 96 -1.95 22.31 2.56
C TYR A 96 -1.82 23.52 1.66
N GLN A 97 -0.72 24.26 1.78
CA GLN A 97 -0.43 25.39 0.91
C GLN A 97 0.15 24.95 -0.42
N THR A 98 0.90 23.85 -0.43
CA THR A 98 1.53 23.30 -1.63
C THR A 98 1.38 21.79 -1.68
N ARG A 99 1.53 21.22 -2.88
CA ARG A 99 1.56 19.76 -3.06
C ARG A 99 2.77 19.10 -2.38
N ALA A 100 3.91 19.80 -2.40
CA ALA A 100 5.12 19.31 -1.72
C ALA A 100 4.89 19.19 -0.22
N GLN A 101 4.21 20.15 0.40
CA GLN A 101 3.84 20.09 1.81
C GLN A 101 2.91 18.90 2.10
N ALA A 102 1.91 18.69 1.24
CA ALA A 102 0.98 17.56 1.38
C ALA A 102 1.71 16.22 1.28
N LYS A 103 2.60 16.06 0.30
CA LYS A 103 3.38 14.83 0.13
C LYS A 103 4.24 14.53 1.35
N LEU A 104 4.96 15.51 1.85
CA LEU A 104 5.81 15.35 3.03
C LEU A 104 5.00 14.95 4.27
N ASP A 105 3.87 15.61 4.49
CA ASP A 105 2.98 15.30 5.60
C ASP A 105 2.42 13.88 5.52
N ILE A 106 1.99 13.44 4.34
CA ILE A 106 1.45 12.10 4.13
C ILE A 106 2.53 11.05 4.38
N VAL A 107 3.75 11.25 3.89
CA VAL A 107 4.87 10.34 4.14
C VAL A 107 5.15 10.22 5.64
N ASN A 108 5.24 11.34 6.33
CA ASN A 108 5.47 11.36 7.78
C ASN A 108 4.33 10.68 8.55
N TRP A 109 3.09 10.86 8.11
CA TRP A 109 1.94 10.21 8.73
C TRP A 109 1.96 8.70 8.52
N ILE A 110 2.28 8.23 7.30
CA ILE A 110 2.39 6.79 7.01
C ILE A 110 3.50 6.15 7.84
N GLU A 111 4.70 6.71 7.79
CA GLU A 111 5.88 6.11 8.43
C GLU A 111 5.88 6.28 9.95
N GLY A 112 5.52 7.46 10.44
CA GLY A 112 5.64 7.80 11.87
C GLY A 112 4.40 7.47 12.69
N PHE A 113 3.22 7.44 12.07
CA PHE A 113 1.96 7.19 12.78
C PHE A 113 1.27 5.90 12.33
N TYR A 114 0.90 5.78 11.07
CA TYR A 114 0.11 4.64 10.61
C TYR A 114 0.83 3.32 10.86
N ASN A 115 2.07 3.21 10.44
CA ASN A 115 2.84 1.98 10.59
C ASN A 115 3.31 1.72 12.03
N GLN A 116 3.64 2.78 12.77
CA GLN A 116 4.32 2.68 14.06
C GLN A 116 3.39 2.76 15.28
N ARG A 117 2.29 3.49 15.18
CA ARG A 117 1.47 3.85 16.34
C ARG A 117 -0.01 3.52 16.22
N ARG A 118 -0.54 3.48 15.01
CA ARG A 118 -1.97 3.25 14.82
C ARG A 118 -2.30 1.78 15.03
N MET A 119 -3.16 1.51 16.00
CA MET A 119 -3.67 0.16 16.28
C MET A 119 -4.83 -0.19 15.35
N HIS A 120 -4.95 -1.46 14.97
CA HIS A 120 -5.98 -1.95 14.08
C HIS A 120 -6.70 -3.16 14.68
N SER A 121 -8.03 -3.12 14.72
CA SER A 121 -8.84 -4.24 15.20
C SER A 121 -8.63 -5.51 14.41
N SER A 122 -8.40 -5.40 13.10
CA SER A 122 -8.22 -6.54 12.20
C SER A 122 -6.95 -7.36 12.47
N ILE A 123 -6.00 -6.81 13.22
CA ILE A 123 -4.75 -7.48 13.62
C ILE A 123 -4.60 -7.52 15.15
N GLY A 124 -5.72 -7.69 15.87
CA GLY A 124 -5.71 -7.81 17.32
C GLY A 124 -5.30 -6.55 18.07
N TYR A 125 -5.65 -5.39 17.55
CA TYR A 125 -5.31 -4.08 18.12
C TYR A 125 -3.80 -3.83 18.24
N GLN A 126 -3.00 -4.50 17.43
CA GLN A 126 -1.57 -4.20 17.30
C GLN A 126 -1.35 -3.07 16.29
N THR A 127 -0.19 -2.45 16.35
CA THR A 127 0.30 -1.60 15.27
C THR A 127 0.80 -2.48 14.12
N PRO A 128 0.82 -1.96 12.88
CA PRO A 128 1.39 -2.71 11.75
C PRO A 128 2.82 -3.22 12.00
N VAL A 129 3.69 -2.40 12.59
CA VAL A 129 5.07 -2.80 12.91
C VAL A 129 5.10 -3.93 13.93
N ASP A 130 4.29 -3.87 14.98
CA ASP A 130 4.24 -4.91 15.99
C ASP A 130 3.64 -6.21 15.45
N ALA A 131 2.61 -6.11 14.61
CA ALA A 131 2.04 -7.27 13.93
C ALA A 131 3.07 -7.96 13.02
N GLU A 132 3.85 -7.18 12.28
CA GLU A 132 4.92 -7.72 11.44
C GLU A 132 5.97 -8.45 12.27
N ARG A 133 6.41 -7.87 13.37
CA ARG A 133 7.37 -8.52 14.29
C ARG A 133 6.84 -9.85 14.83
N SER A 134 5.57 -9.88 15.23
CA SER A 134 4.92 -11.11 15.71
C SER A 134 4.88 -12.19 14.64
N LEU A 135 4.61 -11.83 13.40
CA LEU A 135 4.59 -12.77 12.27
C LEU A 135 6.00 -13.31 11.94
N MET A 136 7.01 -12.47 12.03
CA MET A 136 8.40 -12.88 11.78
C MET A 136 8.99 -13.74 12.89
N ALA A 137 8.48 -13.61 14.11
CA ALA A 137 8.92 -14.39 15.27
C ALA A 137 8.25 -15.77 15.36
N ALA A 138 7.20 -15.99 14.58
CA ALA A 138 6.43 -17.24 14.60
C ALA A 138 7.10 -18.35 13.81
#